data_e47cfc1289222deb76f6d4dd6c3c5781
#
_entry.id   e47cfc1289222deb76f6d4dd6c3c5781
#
_cell.length_a   1.000
_cell.length_b   1.000
_cell.length_c   1.000
_cell.angle_alpha   90.00
_cell.angle_beta   90.00
_cell.angle_gamma   90.00
#
_symmetry.space_group_name_H-M   'P 1'
#
loop_
_entity.id
_entity.type
_entity.pdbx_description
1 polymer ?
#
loop_
_entity_poly.entity_id
_entity_poly.type
_entity_poly.pdbx_seq_one_letter_code
_entity_poly.pdbx_strand_id
1 'polypeptide(L)'
;MDGLLCPVCRGALTDDGKTLFCGRGHRFDKAKEGYVNLLTGRGNGDRVGDNKEMAKARHAFLESGAYGVLKDALSSMLAERFPQGGILCDAGCGDGYYTSSLPDPFCVYGFDISKNMLRYASKRRKSAVVFAAGVNDIPVPDGAFDAMLSVFAPFCDGEFARVLKEGGLLLSVSAGKRHLWGLKEVLYRSPYPNDEAPLTTERFHVAEEFHIGDTVTLTGQAQIASLLSMTPYAYRTPRDGKERLERLDTLTTELDFLIRIYEKNLP
;
A
#
# COMPACT_ATOMS: atom_id res chain seq x y z
N MET A 1 -18.25 7.57 -6.75
CA MET A 1 -16.78 7.66 -6.97
C MET A 1 -16.42 9.05 -7.49
N ASP A 2 -16.79 10.06 -6.73
CA ASP A 2 -16.54 11.45 -7.10
C ASP A 2 -15.05 11.79 -7.04
N GLY A 3 -14.63 12.83 -7.78
CA GLY A 3 -13.23 13.30 -7.76
C GLY A 3 -12.24 12.52 -8.64
N LEU A 4 -12.65 11.43 -9.31
CA LEU A 4 -11.80 10.74 -10.26
C LEU A 4 -11.81 11.42 -11.64
N LEU A 5 -10.64 11.41 -12.30
CA LEU A 5 -10.47 11.92 -13.66
C LEU A 5 -10.31 10.77 -14.66
N CYS A 6 -10.74 11.05 -15.88
CA CYS A 6 -10.51 10.13 -17.00
C CYS A 6 -9.01 9.99 -17.27
N PRO A 7 -8.42 8.80 -17.18
CA PRO A 7 -6.99 8.61 -17.41
C PRO A 7 -6.56 8.88 -18.86
N VAL A 8 -7.53 8.96 -19.80
CA VAL A 8 -7.24 9.22 -21.23
C VAL A 8 -7.26 10.71 -21.55
N CYS A 9 -8.22 11.46 -21.00
CA CYS A 9 -8.42 12.86 -21.40
C CYS A 9 -8.47 13.85 -20.24
N ARG A 10 -8.28 13.41 -19.01
CA ARG A 10 -8.30 14.19 -17.76
C ARG A 10 -9.63 14.92 -17.47
N GLY A 11 -10.67 14.67 -18.24
CA GLY A 11 -12.01 15.16 -17.91
C GLY A 11 -12.60 14.44 -16.70
N ALA A 12 -13.47 15.11 -15.95
CA ALA A 12 -14.15 14.52 -14.81
C ALA A 12 -14.91 13.25 -15.20
N LEU A 13 -14.90 12.26 -14.32
CA LEU A 13 -15.68 11.04 -14.47
C LEU A 13 -17.00 11.16 -13.71
N THR A 14 -18.07 10.74 -14.36
CA THR A 14 -19.42 10.61 -13.80
C THR A 14 -19.71 9.13 -13.57
N ASP A 15 -20.33 8.80 -12.43
CA ASP A 15 -20.66 7.44 -12.01
C ASP A 15 -22.16 7.17 -12.21
N ASP A 16 -22.53 6.20 -13.05
CA ASP A 16 -23.92 5.77 -13.24
C ASP A 16 -24.31 4.54 -12.40
N GLY A 17 -23.41 4.14 -11.48
CA GLY A 17 -23.58 2.96 -10.62
C GLY A 17 -22.89 1.71 -11.17
N LYS A 18 -22.75 1.54 -12.48
CA LYS A 18 -22.10 0.39 -13.14
C LYS A 18 -20.83 0.77 -13.87
N THR A 19 -20.78 1.98 -14.42
CA THR A 19 -19.73 2.46 -15.30
C THR A 19 -19.35 3.90 -14.92
N LEU A 20 -18.07 4.22 -14.95
CA LEU A 20 -17.61 5.60 -14.95
C LEU A 20 -17.40 6.05 -16.39
N PHE A 21 -17.84 7.28 -16.72
CA PHE A 21 -17.68 7.84 -18.04
C PHE A 21 -17.36 9.33 -18.01
N CYS A 22 -16.67 9.83 -19.02
CA CYS A 22 -16.36 11.25 -19.17
C CYS A 22 -17.15 11.89 -20.33
N GLY A 23 -17.18 13.22 -20.36
CA GLY A 23 -17.86 13.98 -21.40
C GLY A 23 -17.32 13.76 -22.84
N ARG A 24 -16.12 13.13 -22.98
CA ARG A 24 -15.57 12.71 -24.29
C ARG A 24 -15.90 11.27 -24.67
N GLY A 25 -16.74 10.59 -23.91
CA GLY A 25 -17.23 9.24 -24.22
C GLY A 25 -16.34 8.07 -23.79
N HIS A 26 -15.22 8.30 -23.09
CA HIS A 26 -14.45 7.19 -22.52
C HIS A 26 -15.25 6.56 -21.37
N ARG A 27 -15.24 5.22 -21.32
CA ARG A 27 -16.02 4.45 -20.34
C ARG A 27 -15.11 3.43 -19.62
N PHE A 28 -15.38 3.22 -18.34
CA PHE A 28 -14.62 2.33 -17.44
C PHE A 28 -15.61 1.57 -16.57
N ASP A 29 -15.77 0.28 -16.83
CA ASP A 29 -16.70 -0.56 -16.08
C ASP A 29 -16.18 -0.84 -14.67
N LYS A 30 -17.08 -0.84 -13.72
CA LYS A 30 -16.79 -1.30 -12.36
C LYS A 30 -16.74 -2.82 -12.34
N ALA A 31 -15.73 -3.35 -11.67
CA ALA A 31 -15.70 -4.77 -11.34
C ALA A 31 -16.87 -5.13 -10.43
N LYS A 32 -17.29 -6.39 -10.43
CA LYS A 32 -18.35 -6.88 -9.53
C LYS A 32 -18.02 -6.68 -8.03
N GLU A 33 -16.73 -6.60 -7.70
CA GLU A 33 -16.25 -6.33 -6.36
C GLU A 33 -16.32 -4.83 -5.98
N GLY A 34 -16.54 -3.93 -6.93
CA GLY A 34 -16.77 -2.50 -6.71
C GLY A 34 -15.61 -1.57 -7.11
N TYR A 35 -14.40 -2.06 -7.42
CA TYR A 35 -13.32 -1.20 -7.93
C TYR A 35 -13.50 -0.88 -9.42
N VAL A 36 -12.88 0.22 -9.88
CA VAL A 36 -12.81 0.57 -11.30
C VAL A 36 -11.37 0.43 -11.81
N ASN A 37 -11.22 -0.05 -13.07
CA ASN A 37 -9.91 -0.15 -13.70
C ASN A 37 -9.62 1.11 -14.54
N LEU A 38 -8.69 1.96 -14.03
CA LEU A 38 -8.26 3.19 -14.70
C LEU A 38 -6.83 3.09 -15.27
N LEU A 39 -6.24 1.89 -15.35
CA LEU A 39 -4.96 1.67 -16.01
C LEU A 39 -5.10 1.84 -17.53
N THR A 40 -4.27 2.71 -18.14
CA THR A 40 -4.34 3.04 -19.58
C THR A 40 -3.39 2.21 -20.46
N GLY A 41 -2.48 1.44 -19.88
CA GLY A 41 -1.47 0.68 -20.64
C GLY A 41 -2.03 -0.60 -21.23
N ARG A 42 -1.57 -0.98 -22.45
CA ARG A 42 -1.74 -2.33 -23.03
C ARG A 42 -0.90 -3.41 -22.32
N GLY A 43 -0.37 -3.12 -21.12
CA GLY A 43 0.36 -4.07 -20.30
C GLY A 43 -0.56 -5.22 -19.88
N ASN A 44 -0.07 -6.46 -19.98
CA ASN A 44 -0.72 -7.65 -19.45
C ASN A 44 -0.99 -7.44 -17.95
N GLY A 45 -2.19 -6.98 -17.61
CA GLY A 45 -2.57 -6.55 -16.26
C GLY A 45 -2.43 -7.60 -15.15
N ASP A 46 -2.21 -8.88 -15.51
CA ASP A 46 -1.93 -9.96 -14.56
C ASP A 46 -0.42 -10.18 -14.32
N ARG A 47 0.45 -9.44 -15.01
CA ARG A 47 1.92 -9.53 -14.85
C ARG A 47 2.52 -8.36 -14.05
N VAL A 48 1.72 -7.38 -13.70
CA VAL A 48 2.15 -6.19 -12.96
C VAL A 48 1.51 -6.21 -11.58
N GLY A 49 2.33 -6.05 -10.53
CA GLY A 49 1.89 -6.20 -9.15
C GLY A 49 1.75 -7.67 -8.72
N ASP A 50 1.11 -7.89 -7.59
CA ASP A 50 0.90 -9.24 -7.05
C ASP A 50 0.01 -10.08 -7.99
N ASN A 51 0.50 -11.25 -8.37
CA ASN A 51 -0.30 -12.26 -9.06
C ASN A 51 -1.34 -12.87 -8.09
N LYS A 52 -2.17 -13.80 -8.57
CA LYS A 52 -3.26 -14.37 -7.78
C LYS A 52 -2.79 -15.12 -6.54
N GLU A 53 -1.71 -15.89 -6.65
CA GLU A 53 -1.11 -16.66 -5.54
C GLU A 53 -0.49 -15.73 -4.50
N MET A 54 0.27 -14.73 -4.94
CA MET A 54 0.87 -13.72 -4.06
C MET A 54 -0.21 -12.90 -3.33
N ALA A 55 -1.24 -12.46 -4.05
CA ALA A 55 -2.36 -11.73 -3.46
C ALA A 55 -3.08 -12.56 -2.38
N LYS A 56 -3.29 -13.85 -2.63
CA LYS A 56 -3.88 -14.77 -1.65
C LYS A 56 -2.98 -14.95 -0.42
N ALA A 57 -1.68 -15.15 -0.62
CA ALA A 57 -0.72 -15.34 0.46
C ALA A 57 -0.59 -14.08 1.34
N ARG A 58 -0.46 -12.90 0.70
CA ARG A 58 -0.42 -11.61 1.40
C ARG A 58 -1.69 -11.36 2.21
N HIS A 59 -2.84 -11.55 1.58
CA HIS A 59 -4.13 -11.40 2.26
C HIS A 59 -4.24 -12.33 3.47
N ALA A 60 -3.91 -13.63 3.32
CA ALA A 60 -3.96 -14.59 4.41
C ALA A 60 -2.99 -14.23 5.56
N PHE A 61 -1.79 -13.75 5.23
CA PHE A 61 -0.82 -13.32 6.24
C PHE A 61 -1.31 -12.09 7.01
N LEU A 62 -1.80 -11.06 6.31
CA LEU A 62 -2.30 -9.84 6.96
C LEU A 62 -3.54 -10.12 7.81
N GLU A 63 -4.42 -11.04 7.38
CA GLU A 63 -5.58 -11.49 8.19
C GLU A 63 -5.19 -12.22 9.48
N SER A 64 -3.98 -12.78 9.58
CA SER A 64 -3.49 -13.35 10.84
C SER A 64 -3.32 -12.31 11.95
N GLY A 65 -3.34 -11.02 11.61
CA GLY A 65 -3.14 -9.91 12.55
C GLY A 65 -1.69 -9.64 12.88
N ALA A 66 -0.73 -10.36 12.27
CA ALA A 66 0.70 -10.19 12.56
C ALA A 66 1.19 -8.73 12.41
N TYR A 67 0.61 -7.96 11.48
CA TYR A 67 0.94 -6.55 11.28
C TYR A 67 -0.04 -5.59 11.96
N GLY A 68 -0.80 -6.06 12.97
CA GLY A 68 -1.77 -5.26 13.71
C GLY A 68 -1.17 -4.02 14.37
N VAL A 69 0.01 -4.16 14.97
CA VAL A 69 0.72 -3.06 15.62
C VAL A 69 0.95 -1.87 14.67
N LEU A 70 1.34 -2.11 13.43
CA LEU A 70 1.50 -1.05 12.43
C LEU A 70 0.15 -0.44 12.03
N LYS A 71 -0.84 -1.29 11.81
CA LYS A 71 -2.19 -0.87 11.42
C LYS A 71 -2.81 0.07 12.46
N ASP A 72 -2.68 -0.28 13.75
CA ASP A 72 -3.22 0.51 14.87
C ASP A 72 -2.44 1.83 15.04
N ALA A 73 -1.11 1.79 14.90
CA ALA A 73 -0.27 2.99 14.95
C ALA A 73 -0.64 3.99 13.85
N LEU A 74 -0.79 3.54 12.60
CA LEU A 74 -1.17 4.41 11.47
C LEU A 74 -2.57 5.03 11.68
N SER A 75 -3.52 4.24 12.17
CA SER A 75 -4.87 4.72 12.48
C SER A 75 -4.85 5.80 13.55
N SER A 76 -4.10 5.59 14.64
CA SER A 76 -3.96 6.56 15.75
C SER A 76 -3.27 7.84 15.28
N MET A 77 -2.15 7.73 14.56
CA MET A 77 -1.41 8.89 14.04
C MET A 77 -2.27 9.77 13.13
N LEU A 78 -3.11 9.16 12.30
CA LEU A 78 -4.01 9.90 11.41
C LEU A 78 -5.18 10.53 12.16
N ALA A 79 -5.76 9.84 13.15
CA ALA A 79 -6.82 10.38 13.98
C ALA A 79 -6.36 11.62 14.79
N GLU A 80 -5.15 11.58 15.32
CA GLU A 80 -4.55 12.70 16.08
C GLU A 80 -4.28 13.94 15.20
N ARG A 81 -3.76 13.73 13.99
CA ARG A 81 -3.40 14.82 13.06
C ARG A 81 -4.59 15.41 12.31
N PHE A 82 -5.60 14.60 12.09
CA PHE A 82 -6.80 14.98 11.35
C PHE A 82 -8.07 14.68 12.17
N PRO A 83 -8.28 15.33 13.33
CA PRO A 83 -9.44 15.02 14.19
C PRO A 83 -10.79 15.34 13.56
N GLN A 84 -10.80 16.17 12.51
CA GLN A 84 -12.00 16.47 11.72
C GLN A 84 -12.11 15.59 10.46
N GLY A 85 -11.19 14.65 10.28
CA GLY A 85 -11.07 13.85 9.06
C GLY A 85 -10.50 14.66 7.89
N GLY A 86 -10.81 14.23 6.67
CA GLY A 86 -10.32 14.82 5.43
C GLY A 86 -10.47 13.85 4.27
N ILE A 87 -9.77 14.13 3.18
CA ILE A 87 -9.68 13.25 2.02
C ILE A 87 -8.31 12.56 2.08
N LEU A 88 -8.31 11.24 2.25
CA LEU A 88 -7.09 10.44 2.39
C LEU A 88 -6.92 9.49 1.20
N CYS A 89 -5.71 9.41 0.69
CA CYS A 89 -5.32 8.44 -0.34
C CYS A 89 -4.38 7.37 0.24
N ASP A 90 -4.74 6.09 0.09
CA ASP A 90 -3.86 4.94 0.35
C ASP A 90 -3.22 4.50 -0.98
N ALA A 91 -1.98 4.89 -1.19
CA ALA A 91 -1.22 4.66 -2.42
C ALA A 91 -0.53 3.30 -2.39
N GLY A 92 -0.91 2.39 -3.29
CA GLY A 92 -0.50 0.99 -3.22
C GLY A 92 -1.24 0.25 -2.11
N CYS A 93 -2.56 0.47 -2.01
CA CYS A 93 -3.40 -0.01 -0.90
C CYS A 93 -3.46 -1.54 -0.75
N GLY A 94 -2.96 -2.27 -1.73
CA GLY A 94 -2.95 -3.72 -1.73
C GLY A 94 -4.35 -4.31 -1.54
N ASP A 95 -4.50 -5.18 -0.54
CA ASP A 95 -5.78 -5.81 -0.20
C ASP A 95 -6.68 -4.93 0.70
N GLY A 96 -6.26 -3.69 0.98
CA GLY A 96 -6.99 -2.75 1.82
C GLY A 96 -6.84 -3.00 3.33
N TYR A 97 -5.82 -3.73 3.75
CA TYR A 97 -5.60 -4.06 5.16
C TYR A 97 -5.47 -2.80 6.02
N TYR A 98 -4.63 -1.87 5.62
CA TYR A 98 -4.46 -0.57 6.31
C TYR A 98 -5.64 0.36 6.03
N THR A 99 -6.12 0.42 4.78
CA THR A 99 -7.29 1.22 4.38
C THR A 99 -8.51 0.94 5.28
N SER A 100 -8.70 -0.31 5.70
CA SER A 100 -9.87 -0.73 6.47
C SER A 100 -9.93 -0.19 7.90
N SER A 101 -8.79 0.20 8.47
CA SER A 101 -8.68 0.72 9.84
C SER A 101 -8.57 2.24 9.91
N LEU A 102 -8.54 2.91 8.75
CA LEU A 102 -8.46 4.36 8.74
C LEU A 102 -9.69 4.97 9.43
N PRO A 103 -9.50 5.99 10.27
CA PRO A 103 -10.57 6.51 11.11
C PRO A 103 -11.69 7.14 10.26
N ASP A 104 -12.93 7.09 10.76
CA ASP A 104 -13.99 7.98 10.35
C ASP A 104 -13.74 9.36 11.02
N PRO A 105 -13.94 10.49 10.38
CA PRO A 105 -14.71 10.73 9.15
C PRO A 105 -13.89 10.94 7.85
N PHE A 106 -12.80 10.19 7.63
CA PHE A 106 -12.08 10.28 6.37
C PHE A 106 -12.88 9.79 5.17
N CYS A 107 -12.89 10.59 4.09
CA CYS A 107 -13.21 10.11 2.75
C CYS A 107 -11.97 9.43 2.17
N VAL A 108 -12.02 8.11 1.98
CA VAL A 108 -10.83 7.31 1.66
C VAL A 108 -10.83 6.90 0.20
N TYR A 109 -9.70 7.15 -0.45
CA TYR A 109 -9.36 6.65 -1.78
C TYR A 109 -8.24 5.62 -1.63
N GLY A 110 -8.36 4.49 -2.32
CA GLY A 110 -7.29 3.48 -2.34
C GLY A 110 -7.02 3.06 -3.77
N PHE A 111 -5.75 3.03 -4.16
CA PHE A 111 -5.40 2.49 -5.47
C PHE A 111 -4.22 1.52 -5.40
N ASP A 112 -4.23 0.58 -6.32
CA ASP A 112 -3.13 -0.37 -6.54
C ASP A 112 -3.06 -0.74 -8.01
N ILE A 113 -1.91 -1.20 -8.47
CA ILE A 113 -1.74 -1.70 -9.82
C ILE A 113 -2.25 -3.14 -9.97
N SER A 114 -2.29 -3.91 -8.87
CA SER A 114 -2.76 -5.30 -8.84
C SER A 114 -4.29 -5.39 -8.68
N LYS A 115 -4.97 -5.72 -9.77
CA LYS A 115 -6.41 -6.01 -9.73
C LYS A 115 -6.75 -7.19 -8.82
N ASN A 116 -5.82 -8.14 -8.62
CA ASN A 116 -6.02 -9.25 -7.71
C ASN A 116 -6.13 -8.78 -6.25
N MET A 117 -5.34 -7.77 -5.87
CA MET A 117 -5.39 -7.16 -4.54
C MET A 117 -6.66 -6.32 -4.37
N LEU A 118 -7.02 -5.50 -5.36
CA LEU A 118 -8.20 -4.63 -5.31
C LEU A 118 -9.54 -5.38 -5.14
N ARG A 119 -9.61 -6.65 -5.53
CA ARG A 119 -10.77 -7.52 -5.24
C ARG A 119 -11.00 -7.74 -3.74
N TYR A 120 -9.94 -7.74 -2.95
CA TYR A 120 -10.02 -7.79 -1.49
C TYR A 120 -10.31 -6.40 -0.91
N ALA A 121 -9.57 -5.38 -1.34
CA ALA A 121 -9.69 -4.01 -0.85
C ALA A 121 -11.12 -3.48 -0.91
N SER A 122 -11.79 -3.66 -2.06
CA SER A 122 -13.17 -3.21 -2.27
C SER A 122 -14.20 -3.86 -1.34
N LYS A 123 -13.87 -5.01 -0.75
CA LYS A 123 -14.75 -5.71 0.21
C LYS A 123 -14.53 -5.28 1.65
N ARG A 124 -13.30 -4.82 1.98
CA ARG A 124 -12.93 -4.45 3.35
C ARG A 124 -13.57 -3.16 3.81
N ARG A 125 -13.52 -2.11 3.00
CA ARG A 125 -14.13 -0.80 3.31
C ARG A 125 -15.02 -0.36 2.15
N LYS A 126 -16.31 -0.63 2.27
CA LYS A 126 -17.29 -0.34 1.21
C LYS A 126 -17.46 1.15 0.92
N SER A 127 -17.14 2.02 1.88
CA SER A 127 -17.18 3.47 1.72
C SER A 127 -15.96 4.03 0.97
N ALA A 128 -14.89 3.25 0.81
CA ALA A 128 -13.70 3.71 0.09
C ALA A 128 -13.91 3.70 -1.42
N VAL A 129 -13.34 4.71 -2.09
CA VAL A 129 -13.22 4.76 -3.54
C VAL A 129 -11.99 3.96 -3.97
N VAL A 130 -12.20 2.76 -4.53
CA VAL A 130 -11.12 1.85 -4.89
C VAL A 130 -10.97 1.77 -6.40
N PHE A 131 -9.74 1.96 -6.91
CA PHE A 131 -9.46 1.95 -8.35
C PHE A 131 -8.07 1.40 -8.69
N ALA A 132 -7.93 0.85 -9.90
CA ALA A 132 -6.63 0.41 -10.40
C ALA A 132 -5.92 1.59 -11.09
N ALA A 133 -4.73 1.95 -10.58
CA ALA A 133 -3.87 2.99 -11.14
C ALA A 133 -2.39 2.72 -10.77
N GLY A 134 -1.48 3.34 -11.51
CA GLY A 134 -0.06 3.38 -11.16
C GLY A 134 0.29 4.64 -10.36
N VAL A 135 1.35 4.56 -9.56
CA VAL A 135 1.83 5.69 -8.74
C VAL A 135 2.35 6.89 -9.55
N ASN A 136 2.65 6.68 -10.83
CA ASN A 136 3.21 7.72 -11.71
C ASN A 136 2.12 8.55 -12.44
N ASP A 137 0.86 8.14 -12.33
CA ASP A 137 -0.25 8.77 -13.04
C ASP A 137 -1.56 8.49 -12.30
N ILE A 138 -1.79 9.22 -11.21
CA ILE A 138 -2.97 9.05 -10.36
C ILE A 138 -4.12 9.87 -10.97
N PRO A 139 -5.24 9.24 -11.32
CA PRO A 139 -6.33 9.90 -12.05
C PRO A 139 -7.24 10.75 -11.13
N VAL A 140 -6.64 11.76 -10.49
CA VAL A 140 -7.31 12.74 -9.63
C VAL A 140 -6.80 14.16 -9.91
N PRO A 141 -7.52 15.21 -9.52
CA PRO A 141 -7.05 16.60 -9.63
C PRO A 141 -5.79 16.86 -8.80
N ASP A 142 -5.13 17.97 -9.11
CA ASP A 142 -4.08 18.52 -8.26
C ASP A 142 -4.67 18.92 -6.91
N GLY A 143 -3.90 18.70 -5.82
CA GLY A 143 -4.34 19.04 -4.48
C GLY A 143 -5.62 18.32 -4.05
N ALA A 144 -5.82 17.06 -4.45
CA ALA A 144 -7.04 16.32 -4.12
C ALA A 144 -7.05 15.83 -2.66
N PHE A 145 -5.90 15.58 -2.06
CA PHE A 145 -5.81 14.88 -0.79
C PHE A 145 -5.23 15.74 0.34
N ASP A 146 -5.82 15.63 1.53
CA ASP A 146 -5.28 16.21 2.77
C ASP A 146 -4.15 15.35 3.32
N ALA A 147 -4.24 14.03 3.14
CA ALA A 147 -3.22 13.07 3.56
C ALA A 147 -3.05 11.95 2.54
N MET A 148 -1.83 11.43 2.47
CA MET A 148 -1.51 10.19 1.75
C MET A 148 -0.86 9.19 2.69
N LEU A 149 -1.21 7.92 2.51
CA LEU A 149 -0.56 6.77 3.13
C LEU A 149 0.15 5.98 2.02
N SER A 150 1.37 5.54 2.28
CA SER A 150 2.15 4.68 1.38
C SER A 150 2.88 3.62 2.20
N VAL A 151 2.38 2.38 2.21
CA VAL A 151 2.92 1.29 3.03
C VAL A 151 3.62 0.27 2.14
N PHE A 152 4.95 0.21 2.20
CA PHE A 152 5.78 -0.67 1.36
C PHE A 152 5.52 -0.52 -0.15
N ALA A 153 5.04 0.65 -0.57
CA ALA A 153 4.72 0.95 -1.96
C ALA A 153 5.80 1.84 -2.61
N PRO A 154 5.90 1.84 -3.94
CA PRO A 154 6.81 2.73 -4.65
C PRO A 154 6.46 4.20 -4.39
N PHE A 155 7.48 5.04 -4.27
CA PHE A 155 7.36 6.48 -4.13
C PHE A 155 7.49 7.18 -5.49
N CYS A 156 6.63 8.16 -5.75
CA CYS A 156 6.70 9.02 -6.94
C CYS A 156 6.62 10.50 -6.52
N ASP A 157 7.79 11.14 -6.39
CA ASP A 157 7.95 12.49 -5.86
C ASP A 157 7.01 13.51 -6.51
N GLY A 158 7.09 13.64 -7.84
CA GLY A 158 6.30 14.64 -8.58
C GLY A 158 4.79 14.41 -8.50
N GLU A 159 4.37 13.14 -8.61
CA GLU A 159 2.96 12.82 -8.63
C GLU A 159 2.32 12.92 -7.23
N PHE A 160 3.04 12.49 -6.20
CA PHE A 160 2.57 12.61 -4.82
C PHE A 160 2.46 14.09 -4.41
N ALA A 161 3.46 14.93 -4.80
CA ALA A 161 3.40 16.35 -4.56
C ALA A 161 2.25 17.04 -5.34
N ARG A 162 1.93 16.56 -6.55
CA ARG A 162 0.82 17.09 -7.34
C ARG A 162 -0.53 16.83 -6.67
N VAL A 163 -0.76 15.62 -6.18
CA VAL A 163 -2.08 15.23 -5.64
C VAL A 163 -2.30 15.63 -4.19
N LEU A 164 -1.24 15.89 -3.43
CA LEU A 164 -1.33 16.44 -2.08
C LEU A 164 -1.62 17.95 -2.11
N LYS A 165 -2.50 18.39 -1.22
CA LYS A 165 -2.74 19.81 -0.95
C LYS A 165 -1.48 20.48 -0.39
N GLU A 166 -1.42 21.81 -0.44
CA GLU A 166 -0.49 22.58 0.36
C GLU A 166 -0.73 22.28 1.85
N GLY A 167 0.34 21.99 2.61
CA GLY A 167 0.24 21.54 3.99
C GLY A 167 -0.29 20.11 4.18
N GLY A 168 -0.50 19.36 3.10
CA GLY A 168 -0.88 17.95 3.16
C GLY A 168 0.28 17.06 3.60
N LEU A 169 -0.03 15.95 4.29
CA LEU A 169 0.97 15.03 4.86
C LEU A 169 1.05 13.73 4.07
N LEU A 170 2.27 13.23 3.89
CA LEU A 170 2.53 11.89 3.38
C LEU A 170 3.11 11.01 4.51
N LEU A 171 2.38 9.99 4.93
CA LEU A 171 2.86 8.95 5.82
C LEU A 171 3.43 7.81 4.98
N SER A 172 4.74 7.64 5.02
CA SER A 172 5.44 6.57 4.30
C SER A 172 5.98 5.54 5.28
N VAL A 173 5.70 4.27 5.02
CA VAL A 173 6.18 3.15 5.83
C VAL A 173 7.15 2.31 5.02
N SER A 174 8.32 2.08 5.60
CA SER A 174 9.36 1.20 5.09
C SER A 174 9.80 0.18 6.15
N ALA A 175 10.61 -0.79 5.73
CA ALA A 175 11.21 -1.74 6.65
C ALA A 175 12.32 -1.04 7.46
N GLY A 176 12.27 -1.14 8.77
CA GLY A 176 13.36 -0.78 9.66
C GLY A 176 14.53 -1.77 9.56
N LYS A 177 15.67 -1.43 10.16
CA LYS A 177 16.92 -2.22 10.06
C LYS A 177 16.75 -3.68 10.34
N ARG A 178 15.97 -4.01 11.36
CA ARG A 178 15.77 -5.38 11.83
C ARG A 178 14.46 -6.01 11.37
N HIS A 179 13.72 -5.36 10.48
CA HIS A 179 12.48 -5.93 9.97
C HIS A 179 12.70 -7.31 9.34
N LEU A 180 12.01 -8.32 9.88
CA LEU A 180 12.09 -9.73 9.51
C LEU A 180 13.50 -10.32 9.68
N TRP A 181 14.22 -9.91 10.73
CA TRP A 181 15.60 -10.37 10.96
C TRP A 181 15.68 -11.89 11.15
N GLY A 182 14.80 -12.49 11.97
CA GLY A 182 14.77 -13.93 12.16
C GLY A 182 14.51 -14.70 10.86
N LEU A 183 13.68 -14.15 9.95
CA LEU A 183 13.53 -14.72 8.62
C LEU A 183 14.83 -14.61 7.81
N LYS A 184 15.53 -13.47 7.84
CA LYS A 184 16.81 -13.29 7.13
C LYS A 184 17.90 -14.24 7.62
N GLU A 185 17.96 -14.52 8.92
CA GLU A 185 18.91 -15.48 9.51
C GLU A 185 18.71 -16.91 8.98
N VAL A 186 17.48 -17.30 8.70
CA VAL A 186 17.18 -18.58 8.07
C VAL A 186 17.55 -18.56 6.58
N LEU A 187 17.22 -17.48 5.87
CA LEU A 187 17.39 -17.41 4.42
C LEU A 187 18.85 -17.22 3.98
N TYR A 188 19.65 -16.47 4.73
CA TYR A 188 21.00 -16.05 4.34
C TYR A 188 22.05 -16.52 5.33
N ARG A 189 23.23 -16.92 4.83
CA ARG A 189 24.38 -17.26 5.68
C ARG A 189 24.99 -16.03 6.37
N SER A 190 24.87 -14.87 5.75
CA SER A 190 25.31 -13.58 6.29
C SER A 190 24.18 -12.58 6.10
N PRO A 191 23.23 -12.52 7.05
CA PRO A 191 22.13 -11.56 6.97
C PRO A 191 22.67 -10.13 7.11
N TYR A 192 22.01 -9.18 6.46
CA TYR A 192 22.34 -7.77 6.51
C TYR A 192 21.10 -6.94 6.87
N PRO A 193 21.28 -5.81 7.57
CA PRO A 193 20.18 -4.94 7.93
C PRO A 193 19.54 -4.32 6.67
N ASN A 194 18.29 -3.88 6.81
CA ASN A 194 17.66 -3.07 5.77
C ASN A 194 18.28 -1.68 5.76
N ASP A 195 18.24 -1.03 4.61
CA ASP A 195 18.58 0.37 4.48
C ASP A 195 17.42 1.24 4.96
N GLU A 196 17.73 2.24 5.78
CA GLU A 196 16.77 3.23 6.30
C GLU A 196 17.02 4.62 5.73
N ALA A 197 17.79 4.74 4.65
CA ALA A 197 17.96 6.04 4.03
C ALA A 197 16.60 6.66 3.69
N PRO A 198 16.38 7.94 4.00
CA PRO A 198 15.16 8.62 3.60
C PRO A 198 15.05 8.68 2.07
N LEU A 199 13.83 8.79 1.59
CA LEU A 199 13.58 8.96 0.15
C LEU A 199 14.28 10.24 -0.32
N THR A 200 15.01 10.15 -1.42
CA THR A 200 15.56 11.33 -2.07
C THR A 200 14.43 12.08 -2.77
N THR A 201 14.19 13.31 -2.33
CA THR A 201 13.11 14.15 -2.84
C THR A 201 13.48 15.63 -2.74
N GLU A 202 13.08 16.42 -3.73
CA GLU A 202 13.20 17.88 -3.72
C GLU A 202 11.87 18.54 -3.27
N ARG A 203 10.78 17.78 -3.27
CA ARG A 203 9.41 18.27 -3.06
C ARG A 203 8.88 18.04 -1.65
N PHE A 204 9.58 17.24 -0.87
CA PHE A 204 9.20 16.89 0.50
C PHE A 204 10.41 16.96 1.44
N HIS A 205 10.15 17.21 2.71
CA HIS A 205 11.11 17.00 3.79
C HIS A 205 10.52 16.06 4.84
N VAL A 206 11.37 15.38 5.57
CA VAL A 206 10.96 14.55 6.71
C VAL A 206 10.66 15.47 7.88
N ALA A 207 9.40 15.53 8.29
CA ALA A 207 8.98 16.27 9.46
C ALA A 207 9.13 15.46 10.74
N GLU A 208 8.76 14.17 10.69
CA GLU A 208 8.80 13.27 11.83
C GLU A 208 9.20 11.85 11.40
N GLU A 209 9.83 11.11 12.32
CA GLU A 209 10.23 9.72 12.12
C GLU A 209 9.89 8.88 13.36
N PHE A 210 9.31 7.70 13.15
CA PHE A 210 8.91 6.78 14.21
C PHE A 210 9.32 5.35 13.86
N HIS A 211 9.80 4.62 14.87
CA HIS A 211 9.97 3.17 14.81
C HIS A 211 8.83 2.49 15.56
N ILE A 212 8.15 1.57 14.89
CA ILE A 212 7.12 0.71 15.48
C ILE A 212 7.62 -0.72 15.35
N GLY A 213 7.77 -1.39 16.47
CA GLY A 213 8.32 -2.75 16.52
C GLY A 213 7.47 -3.72 17.30
N ASP A 214 7.58 -4.98 16.95
CA ASP A 214 7.00 -6.12 17.64
C ASP A 214 7.82 -7.38 17.31
N THR A 215 7.47 -8.51 17.92
CA THR A 215 7.99 -9.83 17.56
C THR A 215 6.84 -10.76 17.29
N VAL A 216 6.88 -11.43 16.14
CA VAL A 216 5.86 -12.41 15.76
C VAL A 216 6.45 -13.81 15.71
N THR A 217 5.70 -14.78 16.24
CA THR A 217 5.98 -16.21 16.09
C THR A 217 4.94 -16.83 15.17
N LEU A 218 5.40 -17.30 14.02
CA LEU A 218 4.59 -18.00 13.03
C LEU A 218 4.67 -19.50 13.29
N THR A 219 3.53 -20.18 13.26
CA THR A 219 3.44 -21.62 13.50
C THR A 219 2.88 -22.32 12.27
N GLY A 220 3.61 -23.34 11.81
CA GLY A 220 3.28 -24.13 10.63
C GLY A 220 3.73 -23.49 9.31
N GLN A 221 4.07 -24.38 8.36
CA GLN A 221 4.62 -24.01 7.05
C GLN A 221 3.75 -23.06 6.24
N ALA A 222 2.43 -23.12 6.39
CA ALA A 222 1.52 -22.25 5.64
C ALA A 222 1.71 -20.76 6.00
N GLN A 223 1.88 -20.43 7.28
CA GLN A 223 2.11 -19.06 7.72
C GLN A 223 3.52 -18.57 7.32
N ILE A 224 4.53 -19.43 7.50
CA ILE A 224 5.93 -19.13 7.15
C ILE A 224 6.06 -18.88 5.64
N ALA A 225 5.49 -19.74 4.80
CA ALA A 225 5.50 -19.58 3.36
C ALA A 225 4.73 -18.34 2.89
N SER A 226 3.62 -18.00 3.55
CA SER A 226 2.85 -16.79 3.27
C SER A 226 3.67 -15.54 3.57
N LEU A 227 4.40 -15.50 4.70
CA LEU A 227 5.32 -14.40 5.01
C LEU A 227 6.40 -14.26 3.93
N LEU A 228 7.10 -15.34 3.57
CA LEU A 228 8.12 -15.30 2.51
C LEU A 228 7.55 -14.74 1.21
N SER A 229 6.39 -15.26 0.79
CA SER A 229 5.78 -14.95 -0.51
C SER A 229 5.39 -13.48 -0.67
N MET A 230 5.12 -12.76 0.43
CA MET A 230 4.78 -11.34 0.40
C MET A 230 6.00 -10.41 0.45
N THR A 231 7.20 -10.97 0.56
CA THR A 231 8.44 -10.20 0.62
C THR A 231 9.25 -10.29 -0.68
N PRO A 232 10.14 -9.31 -0.95
CA PRO A 232 11.09 -9.41 -2.07
C PRO A 232 12.05 -10.60 -1.95
N TYR A 233 12.20 -11.18 -0.75
CA TYR A 233 13.08 -12.32 -0.50
C TYR A 233 12.63 -13.57 -1.24
N ALA A 234 11.34 -13.74 -1.54
CA ALA A 234 10.82 -14.87 -2.32
C ALA A 234 11.59 -15.11 -3.64
N TYR A 235 12.05 -14.02 -4.27
CA TYR A 235 12.75 -14.05 -5.56
C TYR A 235 14.28 -14.01 -5.46
N ARG A 236 14.83 -13.58 -4.31
CA ARG A 236 16.26 -13.34 -4.12
C ARG A 236 16.95 -14.37 -3.22
N THR A 237 16.19 -15.25 -2.58
CA THR A 237 16.72 -16.24 -1.64
C THR A 237 17.40 -17.38 -2.36
N PRO A 238 18.64 -17.76 -1.98
CA PRO A 238 19.31 -18.96 -2.45
C PRO A 238 18.48 -20.22 -2.16
N ARG A 239 18.67 -21.25 -2.99
CA ARG A 239 17.93 -22.51 -2.84
C ARG A 239 18.08 -23.15 -1.47
N ASP A 240 19.32 -23.20 -0.96
CA ASP A 240 19.62 -23.75 0.37
C ASP A 240 18.92 -22.99 1.51
N GLY A 241 18.71 -21.67 1.35
CA GLY A 241 17.94 -20.86 2.28
C GLY A 241 16.45 -21.22 2.29
N LYS A 242 15.87 -21.45 1.11
CA LYS A 242 14.48 -21.92 0.99
C LYS A 242 14.30 -23.31 1.61
N GLU A 243 15.23 -24.22 1.32
CA GLU A 243 15.22 -25.58 1.91
C GLU A 243 15.34 -25.56 3.45
N ARG A 244 16.11 -24.61 4.02
CA ARG A 244 16.14 -24.42 5.49
C ARG A 244 14.79 -23.95 6.03
N LEU A 245 14.17 -22.96 5.35
CA LEU A 245 12.87 -22.42 5.76
C LEU A 245 11.76 -23.48 5.70
N GLU A 246 11.76 -24.32 4.67
CA GLU A 246 10.78 -25.41 4.48
C GLU A 246 10.82 -26.49 5.58
N ARG A 247 11.92 -26.58 6.35
CA ARG A 247 12.08 -27.53 7.45
C ARG A 247 11.61 -27.00 8.81
N LEU A 248 11.21 -25.72 8.88
CA LEU A 248 10.80 -25.11 10.12
C LEU A 248 9.31 -25.32 10.38
N ASP A 249 8.96 -25.74 11.58
CA ASP A 249 7.59 -25.76 12.06
C ASP A 249 7.20 -24.43 12.73
N THR A 250 8.20 -23.66 13.16
CA THR A 250 8.01 -22.38 13.84
C THR A 250 9.08 -21.38 13.40
N LEU A 251 8.70 -20.14 13.19
CA LEU A 251 9.60 -19.04 12.90
C LEU A 251 9.25 -17.84 13.78
N THR A 252 10.20 -17.41 14.60
CA THR A 252 10.10 -16.14 15.33
C THR A 252 10.93 -15.10 14.60
N THR A 253 10.34 -13.92 14.37
CA THR A 253 11.02 -12.82 13.66
C THR A 253 10.56 -11.47 14.17
N GLU A 254 11.44 -10.49 14.09
CA GLU A 254 11.15 -9.11 14.47
C GLU A 254 10.32 -8.43 13.39
N LEU A 255 9.37 -7.64 13.85
CA LEU A 255 8.69 -6.62 13.07
C LEU A 255 9.32 -5.28 13.45
N ASP A 256 9.85 -4.58 12.48
CA ASP A 256 10.49 -3.27 12.67
C ASP A 256 10.06 -2.38 11.50
N PHE A 257 9.12 -1.49 11.77
CA PHE A 257 8.53 -0.59 10.79
C PHE A 257 9.04 0.82 11.03
N LEU A 258 9.56 1.43 9.98
CA LEU A 258 9.97 2.81 9.98
C LEU A 258 8.89 3.66 9.30
N ILE A 259 8.22 4.49 10.08
CA ILE A 259 7.20 5.43 9.60
C ILE A 259 7.85 6.80 9.50
N ARG A 260 7.80 7.42 8.32
CA ARG A 260 8.18 8.81 8.11
C ARG A 260 6.98 9.62 7.69
N ILE A 261 6.82 10.75 8.35
CA ILE A 261 5.88 11.78 7.96
C ILE A 261 6.63 12.82 7.17
N TYR A 262 6.22 12.98 5.93
CA TYR A 262 6.75 13.97 5.02
C TYR A 262 5.75 15.12 4.88
N GLU A 263 6.27 16.33 4.92
CA GLU A 263 5.56 17.55 4.56
C GLU A 263 6.02 18.02 3.19
N LYS A 264 5.06 18.52 2.40
CA LYS A 264 5.34 19.11 1.09
C LYS A 264 6.10 20.42 1.27
N ASN A 265 7.23 20.57 0.58
CA ASN A 265 7.98 21.82 0.56
C ASN A 265 7.12 22.91 -0.06
N LEU A 266 7.14 24.09 0.56
CA LEU A 266 6.55 25.29 -0.04
C LEU A 266 7.31 25.65 -1.32
N PRO A 267 6.63 26.17 -2.35
CA PRO A 267 7.27 26.57 -3.60
C PRO A 267 8.25 27.73 -3.46
#